data_ae36a6605a39671a5c1870d7cb03e03a
#
_entry.id   ae36a6605a39671a5c1870d7cb03e03a
#
_cell.length_a   1.000
_cell.length_b   1.000
_cell.length_c   1.000
_cell.angle_alpha   90.00
_cell.angle_beta   90.00
_cell.angle_gamma   90.00
#
_symmetry.space_group_name_H-M   'P 1'
#
loop_
_entity.id
_entity.type
_entity.pdbx_description
1 polymer ?
#
loop_
_entity_poly.entity_id
_entity_poly.type
_entity_poly.pdbx_seq_one_letter_code
_entity_poly.pdbx_strand_id
1 'polypeptide(L)'
;MNKFFNFVILASSLILAGCLGSDDKKSAAAQQMPPMPVTVMQAKMGDIPIVLSFNGQTVSDMDVVLKAKVAGTIEKQFFKAGASVKEGDKLYQIDEAKYRAAYDSAFANLKVSQANLKNAEADFDRAKKLQEKSAISQKEYDAALATYESAKANVLASEANLQTAKIDLDYSTVTAPFSGVLGDTLKDVGSYVSSADADLVRLTKLNPIFVKFGISDIDRLNIAQKTRTKEWEQLNSLVTLSMKNGDYNGTLTFIDNVVDDGSGTVNAKAMFENNSTQIRPGIFASVNVYGFYQKNGFQIPQVAILQDLASPFVYTLKDGKVAKNPIKIVSQDSTSAVISSGINDGDLIIMDNFKKINIGQLVQAINDAKGSK
;
A
#
# COMPACT_ATOMS: atom_id res chain seq x y z
N MET A 1 -31.69 -23.24 -76.68
CA MET A 1 -31.40 -24.24 -77.69
C MET A 1 -31.33 -25.58 -76.98
N ASN A 2 -32.41 -26.27 -77.12
CA ASN A 2 -32.58 -27.64 -77.57
C ASN A 2 -32.10 -28.73 -76.58
N LYS A 3 -33.08 -29.43 -76.05
CA LYS A 3 -33.68 -30.68 -76.52
C LYS A 3 -32.81 -31.86 -76.14
N PHE A 4 -33.29 -32.99 -75.65
CA PHE A 4 -34.30 -33.92 -75.88
C PHE A 4 -34.14 -35.04 -74.83
N PHE A 5 -34.91 -35.90 -74.38
CA PHE A 5 -36.15 -36.52 -74.74
C PHE A 5 -36.21 -37.80 -73.88
N ASN A 6 -37.26 -37.97 -73.22
CA ASN A 6 -38.17 -39.09 -73.12
C ASN A 6 -37.70 -40.56 -73.20
N PHE A 7 -38.54 -41.37 -72.50
CA PHE A 7 -39.00 -42.74 -72.78
C PHE A 7 -38.30 -43.85 -71.99
N VAL A 8 -38.94 -44.82 -71.35
CA VAL A 8 -40.12 -45.61 -71.49
C VAL A 8 -40.40 -46.40 -70.22
N ILE A 9 -41.49 -46.36 -69.57
CA ILE A 9 -42.65 -47.20 -69.30
C ILE A 9 -42.45 -48.71 -69.58
N LEU A 10 -42.85 -49.52 -68.64
CA LEU A 10 -43.70 -50.71 -68.62
C LEU A 10 -43.19 -51.79 -67.70
N ALA A 11 -43.96 -52.03 -66.67
CA ALA A 11 -44.90 -53.14 -66.42
C ALA A 11 -44.26 -54.39 -65.86
N SER A 12 -44.66 -54.91 -64.72
CA SER A 12 -45.65 -55.94 -64.56
C SER A 12 -45.74 -56.37 -63.09
N SER A 13 -46.77 -56.16 -62.40
CA SER A 13 -47.87 -56.82 -61.80
C SER A 13 -47.58 -58.24 -61.19
N LEU A 14 -48.14 -58.31 -59.97
CA LEU A 14 -48.73 -59.51 -59.27
C LEU A 14 -47.74 -60.52 -58.62
N ILE A 15 -47.81 -60.60 -57.29
CA ILE A 15 -48.46 -61.71 -56.58
C ILE A 15 -48.81 -61.28 -55.15
N LEU A 16 -50.11 -61.32 -54.85
CA LEU A 16 -50.70 -61.37 -53.49
C LEU A 16 -50.54 -62.81 -52.96
N ALA A 17 -50.01 -62.87 -51.73
CA ALA A 17 -50.35 -63.95 -50.80
C ALA A 17 -50.01 -63.51 -49.37
N GLY A 18 -51.04 -63.44 -48.58
CA GLY A 18 -51.10 -63.07 -47.22
C GLY A 18 -50.58 -64.10 -46.24
N CYS A 19 -50.33 -63.61 -45.08
CA CYS A 19 -50.45 -64.29 -43.80
C CYS A 19 -50.78 -63.33 -42.71
N LEU A 20 -51.98 -63.41 -42.17
CA LEU A 20 -52.32 -62.90 -40.88
C LEU A 20 -51.44 -63.56 -39.80
N GLY A 21 -50.87 -62.82 -38.89
CA GLY A 21 -50.16 -63.39 -37.77
C GLY A 21 -49.77 -62.30 -36.74
N SER A 22 -50.63 -62.14 -35.73
CA SER A 22 -50.41 -61.75 -34.38
C SER A 22 -49.74 -60.34 -34.09
N ASP A 23 -50.55 -59.49 -33.51
CA ASP A 23 -50.19 -58.36 -32.66
C ASP A 23 -49.21 -58.81 -31.58
N ASP A 24 -47.94 -58.50 -31.78
CA ASP A 24 -46.99 -58.33 -30.70
C ASP A 24 -46.57 -56.84 -30.69
N LYS A 25 -47.33 -56.06 -29.96
CA LYS A 25 -46.85 -54.77 -29.43
C LYS A 25 -45.67 -55.04 -28.55
N LYS A 26 -44.46 -55.21 -29.08
CA LYS A 26 -43.25 -54.96 -28.38
C LYS A 26 -43.16 -53.47 -28.21
N SER A 27 -43.68 -53.02 -27.04
CA SER A 27 -43.32 -51.80 -26.44
C SER A 27 -41.77 -51.66 -26.51
N ALA A 28 -41.29 -50.78 -27.36
CA ALA A 28 -39.90 -50.36 -27.33
C ALA A 28 -39.65 -49.75 -25.94
N ALA A 29 -39.26 -50.60 -25.01
CA ALA A 29 -38.64 -50.13 -23.76
C ALA A 29 -37.45 -49.26 -24.21
N ALA A 30 -37.64 -47.97 -24.12
CA ALA A 30 -36.53 -47.03 -24.23
C ALA A 30 -35.41 -47.57 -23.33
N GLN A 31 -34.35 -48.08 -23.92
CA GLN A 31 -33.15 -48.47 -23.20
C GLN A 31 -32.73 -47.19 -22.48
N GLN A 32 -33.07 -47.05 -21.20
CA GLN A 32 -32.53 -46.02 -20.33
C GLN A 32 -31.02 -46.26 -20.36
N MET A 33 -30.31 -45.41 -21.11
CA MET A 33 -28.86 -45.37 -21.01
C MET A 33 -28.52 -45.26 -19.54
N PRO A 34 -27.55 -46.02 -19.03
CA PRO A 34 -27.13 -45.89 -17.64
C PRO A 34 -26.82 -44.41 -17.33
N PRO A 35 -27.24 -43.93 -16.19
CA PRO A 35 -27.02 -42.50 -15.82
C PRO A 35 -25.55 -42.20 -15.93
N MET A 36 -25.21 -41.10 -16.63
CA MET A 36 -23.82 -40.67 -16.84
C MET A 36 -23.15 -40.37 -15.52
N PRO A 37 -21.97 -40.93 -15.26
CA PRO A 37 -21.23 -40.61 -14.06
C PRO A 37 -20.69 -39.15 -14.10
N VAL A 38 -20.90 -38.41 -13.03
CA VAL A 38 -20.41 -37.03 -12.84
C VAL A 38 -19.71 -36.90 -11.49
N THR A 39 -18.58 -36.22 -11.50
CA THR A 39 -17.87 -35.88 -10.24
C THR A 39 -18.61 -34.75 -9.56
N VAL A 40 -18.89 -34.90 -8.26
CA VAL A 40 -19.60 -33.88 -7.49
C VAL A 40 -18.80 -33.46 -6.26
N MET A 41 -18.93 -32.16 -5.89
CA MET A 41 -18.45 -31.60 -4.67
C MET A 41 -19.64 -31.11 -3.85
N GLN A 42 -19.63 -31.36 -2.55
CA GLN A 42 -20.64 -30.83 -1.65
C GLN A 42 -20.34 -29.39 -1.28
N ALA A 43 -21.28 -28.48 -1.51
CA ALA A 43 -21.21 -27.10 -1.09
C ALA A 43 -21.29 -27.03 0.43
N LYS A 44 -20.38 -26.29 1.06
CA LYS A 44 -20.39 -25.99 2.48
C LYS A 44 -20.52 -24.49 2.67
N MET A 45 -21.55 -24.09 3.42
CA MET A 45 -21.72 -22.70 3.82
C MET A 45 -20.76 -22.34 4.95
N GLY A 46 -20.14 -21.16 4.86
CA GLY A 46 -19.24 -20.69 5.90
C GLY A 46 -18.83 -19.23 5.72
N ASP A 47 -18.01 -18.75 6.62
CA ASP A 47 -17.38 -17.45 6.52
C ASP A 47 -16.12 -17.61 5.67
N ILE A 48 -16.20 -17.19 4.41
CA ILE A 48 -15.14 -17.42 3.43
C ILE A 48 -14.23 -16.22 3.33
N PRO A 49 -12.91 -16.38 3.51
CA PRO A 49 -11.96 -15.27 3.40
C PRO A 49 -11.95 -14.69 1.99
N ILE A 50 -11.89 -13.35 1.93
CA ILE A 50 -11.77 -12.59 0.69
C ILE A 50 -10.41 -11.92 0.68
N VAL A 51 -9.70 -12.04 -0.42
CA VAL A 51 -8.45 -11.33 -0.69
C VAL A 51 -8.71 -10.24 -1.72
N LEU A 52 -8.41 -9.00 -1.35
CA LEU A 52 -8.49 -7.87 -2.26
C LEU A 52 -7.08 -7.58 -2.78
N SER A 53 -6.87 -7.71 -4.08
CA SER A 53 -5.56 -7.52 -4.70
C SER A 53 -5.50 -6.19 -5.43
N PHE A 54 -4.46 -5.41 -5.15
CA PHE A 54 -4.19 -4.11 -5.76
C PHE A 54 -2.77 -4.05 -6.29
N ASN A 55 -2.53 -3.22 -7.29
CA ASN A 55 -1.18 -2.90 -7.73
C ASN A 55 -0.66 -1.72 -6.94
N GLY A 56 0.51 -1.88 -6.35
CA GLY A 56 1.14 -0.87 -5.52
C GLY A 56 2.58 -0.61 -5.92
N GLN A 57 3.11 0.49 -5.40
CA GLN A 57 4.52 0.85 -5.54
C GLN A 57 5.12 1.05 -4.15
N THR A 58 6.30 0.46 -3.95
CA THR A 58 7.07 0.67 -2.72
C THR A 58 7.59 2.11 -2.67
N VAL A 59 7.45 2.74 -1.52
CA VAL A 59 7.91 4.10 -1.27
C VAL A 59 8.61 4.18 0.09
N SER A 60 9.57 5.07 0.19
CA SER A 60 10.12 5.45 1.49
C SER A 60 9.21 6.46 2.17
N ASP A 61 9.14 6.44 3.48
CA ASP A 61 8.48 7.48 4.26
C ASP A 61 9.30 8.76 4.34
N MET A 62 10.64 8.61 4.38
CA MET A 62 11.58 9.73 4.41
C MET A 62 12.63 9.53 3.31
N ASP A 63 12.59 10.40 2.31
CA ASP A 63 13.48 10.41 1.17
C ASP A 63 13.80 11.86 0.80
N VAL A 64 14.98 12.32 1.18
CA VAL A 64 15.36 13.72 1.07
C VAL A 64 16.74 13.88 0.46
N VAL A 65 16.94 14.95 -0.28
CA VAL A 65 18.26 15.42 -0.67
C VAL A 65 18.75 16.38 0.42
N LEU A 66 19.82 15.99 1.10
CA LEU A 66 20.47 16.83 2.11
C LEU A 66 21.16 18.01 1.43
N LYS A 67 20.95 19.18 2.01
CA LYS A 67 21.48 20.44 1.48
C LYS A 67 22.43 21.10 2.47
N ALA A 68 23.47 21.73 1.93
CA ALA A 68 24.31 22.63 2.73
C ALA A 68 23.49 23.84 3.20
N LYS A 69 23.56 24.18 4.48
CA LYS A 69 22.89 25.34 5.06
C LYS A 69 23.77 26.59 5.08
N VAL A 70 25.08 26.40 4.91
CA VAL A 70 26.08 27.45 4.84
C VAL A 70 26.94 27.28 3.59
N ALA A 71 27.49 28.39 3.08
CA ALA A 71 28.33 28.40 1.89
C ALA A 71 29.80 28.15 2.24
N GLY A 72 30.49 27.37 1.45
CA GLY A 72 31.92 27.09 1.63
C GLY A 72 32.40 25.93 0.81
N THR A 73 33.70 25.60 0.93
CA THR A 73 34.29 24.44 0.28
C THR A 73 34.11 23.20 1.13
N ILE A 74 33.76 22.07 0.52
CA ILE A 74 33.70 20.77 1.21
C ILE A 74 35.14 20.32 1.51
N GLU A 75 35.51 20.25 2.78
CA GLU A 75 36.83 19.78 3.20
C GLU A 75 36.89 18.27 3.35
N LYS A 76 35.82 17.66 3.92
CA LYS A 76 35.83 16.23 4.23
C LYS A 76 34.46 15.63 3.97
N GLN A 77 34.47 14.35 3.55
CA GLN A 77 33.33 13.47 3.47
C GLN A 77 33.58 12.25 4.38
N PHE A 78 32.63 11.89 5.23
CA PHE A 78 32.81 10.85 6.26
C PHE A 78 32.13 9.53 5.93
N PHE A 79 31.55 9.38 4.75
CA PHE A 79 30.82 8.19 4.31
C PHE A 79 31.26 7.74 2.93
N LYS A 80 30.80 6.54 2.53
CA LYS A 80 30.86 6.04 1.16
C LYS A 80 29.45 5.96 0.56
N ALA A 81 29.31 6.12 -0.74
CA ALA A 81 28.04 5.90 -1.43
C ALA A 81 27.45 4.52 -1.09
N GLY A 82 26.15 4.47 -0.83
CA GLY A 82 25.45 3.26 -0.39
C GLY A 82 25.61 2.88 1.07
N ALA A 83 26.35 3.66 1.87
CA ALA A 83 26.51 3.38 3.30
C ALA A 83 25.21 3.61 4.10
N SER A 84 24.98 2.77 5.10
CA SER A 84 23.97 3.00 6.13
C SER A 84 24.52 3.93 7.19
N VAL A 85 23.72 4.93 7.58
CA VAL A 85 24.05 5.92 8.61
C VAL A 85 22.96 5.99 9.66
N LYS A 86 23.33 6.43 10.86
CA LYS A 86 22.41 6.72 11.98
C LYS A 86 22.14 8.21 12.04
N GLU A 87 21.02 8.56 12.65
CA GLU A 87 20.71 9.94 12.99
C GLU A 87 21.86 10.58 13.79
N GLY A 88 22.29 11.80 13.41
CA GLY A 88 23.40 12.52 14.00
C GLY A 88 24.78 12.21 13.43
N ASP A 89 24.95 11.15 12.62
CA ASP A 89 26.25 10.85 12.01
C ASP A 89 26.72 11.99 11.12
N LYS A 90 28.02 12.34 11.24
CA LYS A 90 28.66 13.38 10.41
C LYS A 90 28.79 12.87 8.98
N LEU A 91 28.34 13.66 8.02
CA LEU A 91 28.38 13.33 6.60
C LEU A 91 29.41 14.17 5.85
N TYR A 92 29.38 15.48 6.01
CA TYR A 92 30.31 16.39 5.39
C TYR A 92 30.84 17.42 6.39
N GLN A 93 32.05 17.89 6.17
CA GLN A 93 32.64 19.07 6.79
C GLN A 93 32.85 20.13 5.72
N ILE A 94 32.17 21.25 5.86
CA ILE A 94 32.39 22.47 5.08
C ILE A 94 33.45 23.29 5.82
N ASP A 95 34.31 24.02 5.09
CA ASP A 95 35.32 24.90 5.65
C ASP A 95 34.74 25.79 6.77
N GLU A 96 35.16 25.52 7.99
CA GLU A 96 34.63 26.18 9.17
C GLU A 96 35.44 27.42 9.60
N ALA A 97 36.59 27.70 8.98
CA ALA A 97 37.51 28.73 9.46
C ALA A 97 36.84 30.12 9.57
N LYS A 98 36.05 30.50 8.56
CA LYS A 98 35.29 31.76 8.57
C LYS A 98 34.24 31.79 9.70
N TYR A 99 33.51 30.71 9.90
CA TYR A 99 32.41 30.58 10.85
C TYR A 99 32.96 30.52 12.29
N ARG A 100 34.09 29.85 12.50
CA ARG A 100 34.79 29.81 13.77
C ARG A 100 35.30 31.20 14.18
N ALA A 101 35.93 31.92 13.24
CA ALA A 101 36.38 33.28 13.50
C ALA A 101 35.21 34.21 13.86
N ALA A 102 34.06 34.07 13.18
CA ALA A 102 32.86 34.84 13.52
C ALA A 102 32.31 34.51 14.92
N TYR A 103 32.29 33.22 15.28
CA TYR A 103 31.88 32.74 16.59
C TYR A 103 32.82 33.31 17.68
N ASP A 104 34.14 33.20 17.49
CA ASP A 104 35.14 33.70 18.46
C ASP A 104 35.03 35.21 18.65
N SER A 105 34.79 35.98 17.58
CA SER A 105 34.55 37.42 17.63
C SER A 105 33.27 37.76 18.41
N ALA A 106 32.16 37.09 18.14
CA ALA A 106 30.91 37.30 18.85
C ALA A 106 31.01 36.92 20.33
N PHE A 107 31.77 35.85 20.66
CA PHE A 107 32.05 35.45 22.03
C PHE A 107 32.85 36.52 22.79
N ALA A 108 33.89 37.09 22.15
CA ALA A 108 34.66 38.18 22.74
C ALA A 108 33.80 39.42 23.00
N ASN A 109 32.91 39.80 22.06
CA ASN A 109 31.98 40.90 22.21
C ASN A 109 31.00 40.69 23.38
N LEU A 110 30.51 39.48 23.56
CA LEU A 110 29.66 39.13 24.71
C LEU A 110 30.42 39.31 26.02
N LYS A 111 31.71 38.93 26.11
CA LYS A 111 32.55 39.15 27.30
C LYS A 111 32.73 40.61 27.63
N VAL A 112 32.90 41.47 26.62
CA VAL A 112 32.97 42.94 26.80
C VAL A 112 31.64 43.48 27.35
N SER A 113 30.50 43.07 26.75
CA SER A 113 29.18 43.50 27.20
C SER A 113 28.87 43.05 28.64
N GLN A 114 29.26 41.83 29.01
CA GLN A 114 29.14 41.32 30.39
C GLN A 114 29.98 42.12 31.40
N ALA A 115 31.20 42.50 31.01
CA ALA A 115 32.05 43.36 31.87
C ALA A 115 31.44 44.75 32.07
N ASN A 116 30.90 45.35 31.00
CA ASN A 116 30.22 46.65 31.08
C ASN A 116 28.95 46.56 31.94
N LEU A 117 28.16 45.51 31.83
CA LEU A 117 26.99 45.29 32.69
C LEU A 117 27.40 45.20 34.15
N LYS A 118 28.43 44.43 34.47
CA LYS A 118 28.94 44.31 35.84
C LYS A 118 29.34 45.64 36.43
N ASN A 119 30.00 46.53 35.66
CA ASN A 119 30.34 47.87 36.09
C ASN A 119 29.10 48.76 36.33
N ALA A 120 28.13 48.73 35.34
CA ALA A 120 26.88 49.47 35.43
C ALA A 120 26.01 49.03 36.62
N GLU A 121 25.98 47.76 36.93
CA GLU A 121 25.28 47.16 38.06
C GLU A 121 25.86 47.62 39.37
N ALA A 122 27.22 47.64 39.53
CA ALA A 122 27.89 48.14 40.71
C ALA A 122 27.66 49.62 40.92
N ASP A 123 27.59 50.40 39.82
CA ASP A 123 27.30 51.85 39.89
C ASP A 123 25.84 52.10 40.28
N PHE A 124 24.90 51.36 39.71
CA PHE A 124 23.50 51.44 40.07
C PHE A 124 23.24 51.04 41.52
N ASP A 125 23.88 49.99 42.04
CA ASP A 125 23.77 49.55 43.42
C ASP A 125 24.30 50.60 44.39
N ARG A 126 25.39 51.29 44.02
CA ARG A 126 25.90 52.46 44.82
C ARG A 126 24.91 53.62 44.83
N ALA A 127 24.38 53.97 43.64
CA ALA A 127 23.40 55.04 43.49
C ALA A 127 22.14 54.74 44.30
N LYS A 128 21.63 53.49 44.24
CA LYS A 128 20.48 53.05 45.03
C LYS A 128 20.69 53.26 46.54
N LYS A 129 21.82 52.82 47.09
CA LYS A 129 22.16 53.00 48.53
C LYS A 129 22.28 54.42 48.91
N LEU A 130 22.80 55.35 48.07
CA LEU A 130 22.88 56.74 48.29
C LEU A 130 21.54 57.48 48.23
N GLN A 131 20.70 57.07 47.31
CA GLN A 131 19.32 57.55 47.16
C GLN A 131 18.46 57.23 48.40
N GLU A 132 18.54 55.98 48.93
CA GLU A 132 17.90 55.61 50.20
C GLU A 132 18.29 56.51 51.38
N LYS A 133 19.53 57.07 51.34
CA LYS A 133 20.04 58.03 52.33
C LYS A 133 19.83 59.49 51.94
N SER A 134 19.10 59.80 50.87
CA SER A 134 18.89 61.12 50.31
C SER A 134 20.21 61.89 50.01
N ALA A 135 21.28 61.16 49.68
CA ALA A 135 22.61 61.72 49.44
C ALA A 135 22.88 61.98 47.93
N ILE A 136 21.99 61.68 47.03
CA ILE A 136 22.05 62.01 45.60
C ILE A 136 20.71 62.53 45.09
N SER A 137 20.71 63.22 43.94
CA SER A 137 19.50 63.69 43.28
C SER A 137 18.74 62.53 42.56
N GLN A 138 17.42 62.67 42.38
CA GLN A 138 16.61 61.74 41.60
C GLN A 138 17.17 61.61 40.18
N LYS A 139 17.63 62.67 39.55
CA LYS A 139 18.21 62.64 38.20
C LYS A 139 19.46 61.73 38.12
N GLU A 140 20.32 61.78 39.18
CA GLU A 140 21.52 60.90 39.21
C GLU A 140 21.16 59.41 39.37
N TYR A 141 20.16 59.11 40.19
CA TYR A 141 19.61 57.75 40.33
C TYR A 141 19.04 57.22 39.00
N ASP A 142 18.17 58.06 38.37
CA ASP A 142 17.53 57.63 37.08
C ASP A 142 18.57 57.44 35.95
N ALA A 143 19.65 58.23 35.95
CA ALA A 143 20.75 58.06 35.01
C ALA A 143 21.54 56.78 35.24
N ALA A 144 21.77 56.39 36.49
CA ALA A 144 22.44 55.12 36.82
C ALA A 144 21.58 53.94 36.47
N LEU A 145 20.26 54.02 36.74
CA LEU A 145 19.30 53.01 36.35
C LEU A 145 19.24 52.81 34.81
N ALA A 146 19.11 53.89 34.06
CA ALA A 146 19.10 53.86 32.60
C ALA A 146 20.38 53.26 32.02
N THR A 147 21.54 53.53 32.60
CA THR A 147 22.83 52.97 32.21
C THR A 147 22.86 51.45 32.46
N TYR A 148 22.41 51.02 33.63
CA TYR A 148 22.31 49.59 33.97
C TYR A 148 21.37 48.85 33.01
N GLU A 149 20.17 49.38 32.77
CA GLU A 149 19.20 48.76 31.86
C GLU A 149 19.75 48.72 30.43
N SER A 150 20.40 49.75 29.95
CA SER A 150 21.06 49.78 28.64
C SER A 150 22.18 48.73 28.55
N ALA A 151 23.02 48.61 29.58
CA ALA A 151 24.08 47.60 29.61
C ALA A 151 23.50 46.17 29.62
N LYS A 152 22.41 45.95 30.34
CA LYS A 152 21.68 44.67 30.34
C LYS A 152 21.11 44.33 28.96
N ALA A 153 20.52 45.30 28.28
CA ALA A 153 20.02 45.11 26.91
C ALA A 153 21.17 44.78 25.93
N ASN A 154 22.34 45.39 26.10
CA ASN A 154 23.52 45.13 25.28
C ASN A 154 24.07 43.69 25.46
N VAL A 155 23.98 43.12 26.66
CA VAL A 155 24.33 41.72 26.89
C VAL A 155 23.37 40.80 26.11
N LEU A 156 22.07 41.03 26.20
CA LEU A 156 21.07 40.24 25.45
C LEU A 156 21.30 40.31 23.93
N ALA A 157 21.63 41.48 23.39
CA ALA A 157 21.96 41.65 21.99
C ALA A 157 23.24 40.87 21.60
N SER A 158 24.27 40.90 22.45
CA SER A 158 25.52 40.18 22.22
C SER A 158 25.34 38.66 22.33
N GLU A 159 24.46 38.17 23.22
CA GLU A 159 24.08 36.77 23.34
C GLU A 159 23.36 36.28 22.06
N ALA A 160 22.44 37.08 21.54
CA ALA A 160 21.74 36.75 20.27
C ALA A 160 22.73 36.67 19.09
N ASN A 161 23.69 37.58 19.00
CA ASN A 161 24.72 37.56 17.96
C ASN A 161 25.63 36.32 18.09
N LEU A 162 26.04 35.97 19.32
CA LEU A 162 26.81 34.74 19.56
C LEU A 162 26.03 33.50 19.17
N GLN A 163 24.75 33.44 19.49
CA GLN A 163 23.88 32.32 19.11
C GLN A 163 23.78 32.16 17.57
N THR A 164 23.66 33.28 16.85
CA THR A 164 23.65 33.26 15.38
C THR A 164 24.96 32.72 14.82
N ALA A 165 26.09 33.21 15.29
CA ALA A 165 27.40 32.75 14.84
C ALA A 165 27.65 31.28 15.20
N LYS A 166 27.12 30.80 16.32
CA LYS A 166 27.19 29.42 16.73
C LYS A 166 26.38 28.53 15.77
N ILE A 167 25.15 28.93 15.41
CA ILE A 167 24.30 28.18 14.44
C ILE A 167 25.01 28.04 13.09
N ASP A 168 25.63 29.11 12.59
CA ASP A 168 26.35 29.07 11.32
C ASP A 168 27.58 28.15 11.40
N LEU A 169 28.30 28.14 12.52
CA LEU A 169 29.41 27.22 12.76
C LEU A 169 28.93 25.77 12.85
N ASP A 170 27.84 25.51 13.57
CA ASP A 170 27.25 24.17 13.67
C ASP A 170 26.80 23.67 12.29
N TYR A 171 26.29 24.54 11.44
CA TYR A 171 25.87 24.19 10.05
C TYR A 171 27.03 23.91 9.11
N SER A 172 28.28 24.23 9.46
CA SER A 172 29.46 23.82 8.69
C SER A 172 29.70 22.31 8.74
N THR A 173 29.15 21.62 9.77
CA THR A 173 29.11 20.16 9.85
C THR A 173 27.72 19.68 9.43
N VAL A 174 27.63 18.96 8.31
CA VAL A 174 26.37 18.38 7.84
C VAL A 174 26.21 17.00 8.47
N THR A 175 25.08 16.79 9.16
CA THR A 175 24.74 15.53 9.82
C THR A 175 23.50 14.88 9.24
N ALA A 176 23.35 13.57 9.44
CA ALA A 176 22.17 12.83 9.04
C ALA A 176 20.97 13.19 9.94
N PRO A 177 19.84 13.68 9.38
CA PRO A 177 18.66 14.05 10.18
C PRO A 177 17.83 12.84 10.64
N PHE A 178 18.05 11.67 10.08
CA PHE A 178 17.45 10.37 10.45
C PHE A 178 18.33 9.23 9.99
N SER A 179 18.11 8.05 10.55
CA SER A 179 18.84 6.82 10.14
C SER A 179 18.34 6.32 8.78
N GLY A 180 19.24 6.02 7.85
CA GLY A 180 18.90 5.60 6.49
C GLY A 180 20.11 5.15 5.68
N VAL A 181 19.92 5.03 4.38
CA VAL A 181 20.96 4.69 3.41
C VAL A 181 21.24 5.89 2.52
N LEU A 182 22.50 6.22 2.37
CA LEU A 182 22.97 7.32 1.51
C LEU A 182 23.00 6.85 0.06
N GLY A 183 22.59 7.73 -0.85
CA GLY A 183 22.77 7.58 -2.27
C GLY A 183 24.19 7.89 -2.72
N ASP A 184 24.34 8.14 -4.02
CA ASP A 184 25.58 8.66 -4.57
C ASP A 184 25.76 10.15 -4.18
N THR A 185 27.02 10.58 -4.12
CA THR A 185 27.36 11.96 -3.80
C THR A 185 27.03 12.88 -4.98
N LEU A 186 26.42 14.01 -4.69
CA LEU A 186 26.14 15.03 -5.71
C LEU A 186 27.27 16.08 -5.77
N LYS A 187 28.12 16.12 -4.73
CA LYS A 187 29.26 17.01 -4.60
C LYS A 187 30.45 16.28 -3.99
N ASP A 188 31.61 16.47 -4.57
CA ASP A 188 32.87 15.88 -4.12
C ASP A 188 33.62 16.82 -3.16
N VAL A 189 34.58 16.26 -2.42
CA VAL A 189 35.56 17.04 -1.62
C VAL A 189 36.30 18.01 -2.51
N GLY A 190 36.41 19.26 -2.09
CA GLY A 190 36.96 20.36 -2.86
C GLY A 190 35.91 21.19 -3.63
N SER A 191 34.68 20.70 -3.76
CA SER A 191 33.60 21.47 -4.39
C SER A 191 33.14 22.61 -3.48
N TYR A 192 32.85 23.78 -4.08
CA TYR A 192 32.22 24.89 -3.39
C TYR A 192 30.70 24.75 -3.41
N VAL A 193 30.06 24.90 -2.26
CA VAL A 193 28.59 24.88 -2.11
C VAL A 193 28.10 26.28 -1.73
N SER A 194 26.90 26.61 -2.22
CA SER A 194 26.21 27.88 -1.97
C SER A 194 24.71 27.67 -1.86
N SER A 195 23.97 28.72 -1.49
CA SER A 195 22.50 28.65 -1.43
C SER A 195 21.82 28.28 -2.76
N ALA A 196 22.47 28.60 -3.89
CA ALA A 196 21.97 28.29 -5.22
C ALA A 196 22.28 26.84 -5.66
N ASP A 197 23.32 26.22 -5.11
CA ASP A 197 23.80 24.88 -5.45
C ASP A 197 24.24 24.16 -4.15
N ALA A 198 23.25 23.79 -3.36
CA ALA A 198 23.42 23.28 -2.02
C ALA A 198 23.28 21.75 -1.90
N ASP A 199 22.83 21.06 -2.95
CA ASP A 199 22.50 19.62 -2.92
C ASP A 199 23.77 18.78 -2.73
N LEU A 200 23.80 17.93 -1.69
CA LEU A 200 24.97 17.17 -1.28
C LEU A 200 24.82 15.67 -1.55
N VAL A 201 23.81 15.05 -0.97
CA VAL A 201 23.57 13.61 -1.04
C VAL A 201 22.10 13.31 -0.71
N ARG A 202 21.58 12.26 -1.34
CA ARG A 202 20.25 11.74 -1.03
C ARG A 202 20.32 10.79 0.16
N LEU A 203 19.44 10.98 1.14
CA LEU A 203 19.27 10.07 2.29
C LEU A 203 17.87 9.49 2.24
N THR A 204 17.80 8.16 2.20
CA THR A 204 16.54 7.42 2.08
C THR A 204 16.37 6.46 3.25
N LYS A 205 15.25 6.52 3.94
CA LYS A 205 14.90 5.56 5.00
C LYS A 205 14.33 4.31 4.36
N LEU A 206 14.95 3.16 4.60
CA LEU A 206 14.53 1.88 4.01
C LEU A 206 13.73 0.99 4.98
N ASN A 207 13.75 1.28 6.27
CA ASN A 207 13.02 0.52 7.29
C ASN A 207 12.34 1.46 8.29
N PRO A 208 11.00 1.35 8.47
CA PRO A 208 10.08 0.54 7.67
C PRO A 208 9.97 1.05 6.22
N ILE A 209 9.56 0.17 5.31
CA ILE A 209 9.21 0.52 3.94
C ILE A 209 7.69 0.57 3.81
N PHE A 210 7.19 1.43 2.96
CA PHE A 210 5.76 1.55 2.70
C PHE A 210 5.43 1.12 1.28
N VAL A 211 4.19 0.69 1.08
CA VAL A 211 3.63 0.48 -0.25
C VAL A 211 2.43 1.39 -0.39
N LYS A 212 2.46 2.22 -1.42
CA LYS A 212 1.33 3.07 -1.82
C LYS A 212 0.57 2.37 -2.93
N PHE A 213 -0.75 2.25 -2.79
CA PHE A 213 -1.63 1.66 -3.78
C PHE A 213 -2.96 2.41 -3.83
N GLY A 214 -3.63 2.35 -4.98
CA GLY A 214 -4.94 2.96 -5.19
C GLY A 214 -6.05 1.94 -5.03
N ILE A 215 -7.06 2.27 -4.25
CA ILE A 215 -8.32 1.55 -4.16
C ILE A 215 -9.33 2.31 -5.02
N SER A 216 -9.95 1.67 -6.02
CA SER A 216 -10.95 2.36 -6.84
C SER A 216 -12.13 2.82 -5.97
N ASP A 217 -12.75 3.96 -6.31
CA ASP A 217 -13.89 4.46 -5.56
C ASP A 217 -15.07 3.47 -5.58
N ILE A 218 -15.22 2.74 -6.68
CA ILE A 218 -16.20 1.66 -6.82
C ILE A 218 -15.92 0.54 -5.81
N ASP A 219 -14.68 0.08 -5.69
CA ASP A 219 -14.31 -0.97 -4.73
C ASP A 219 -14.50 -0.49 -3.29
N ARG A 220 -14.09 0.76 -3.00
CA ARG A 220 -14.28 1.38 -1.69
C ARG A 220 -15.77 1.43 -1.30
N LEU A 221 -16.63 1.88 -2.22
CA LEU A 221 -18.08 1.93 -1.98
C LEU A 221 -18.67 0.53 -1.80
N ASN A 222 -18.25 -0.44 -2.60
CA ASN A 222 -18.67 -1.84 -2.48
C ASN A 222 -18.25 -2.43 -1.13
N ILE A 223 -17.00 -2.23 -0.69
CA ILE A 223 -16.50 -2.66 0.63
C ILE A 223 -17.35 -2.03 1.74
N ALA A 224 -17.53 -0.69 1.69
CA ALA A 224 -18.30 0.04 2.69
C ALA A 224 -19.77 -0.43 2.75
N GLN A 225 -20.42 -0.66 1.60
CA GLN A 225 -21.79 -1.15 1.53
C GLN A 225 -21.90 -2.56 2.12
N LYS A 226 -21.04 -3.48 1.69
CA LYS A 226 -21.09 -4.89 2.14
C LYS A 226 -20.75 -5.02 3.63
N THR A 227 -19.85 -4.21 4.14
CA THR A 227 -19.57 -4.15 5.60
C THR A 227 -20.77 -3.61 6.37
N ARG A 228 -21.44 -2.56 5.86
CA ARG A 228 -22.64 -1.98 6.48
C ARG A 228 -23.82 -2.96 6.48
N THR A 229 -24.01 -3.73 5.41
CA THR A 229 -25.05 -4.77 5.28
C THR A 229 -24.71 -6.06 6.05
N LYS A 230 -23.52 -6.14 6.65
CA LYS A 230 -22.99 -7.33 7.32
C LYS A 230 -22.84 -8.55 6.41
N GLU A 231 -22.80 -8.33 5.10
CA GLU A 231 -22.41 -9.36 4.14
C GLU A 231 -20.90 -9.68 4.25
N TRP A 232 -20.11 -8.66 4.55
CA TRP A 232 -18.68 -8.78 4.86
C TRP A 232 -18.40 -8.38 6.30
N GLU A 233 -17.46 -9.09 6.90
CA GLU A 233 -16.88 -8.74 8.19
C GLU A 233 -15.38 -8.53 8.02
N GLN A 234 -14.84 -7.47 8.64
CA GLN A 234 -13.40 -7.20 8.67
C GLN A 234 -12.85 -7.53 10.05
N LEU A 235 -11.96 -8.51 10.14
CA LEU A 235 -11.36 -8.97 11.39
C LEU A 235 -9.97 -8.40 11.66
N ASN A 236 -9.22 -8.05 10.60
CA ASN A 236 -7.88 -7.50 10.75
C ASN A 236 -7.51 -6.63 9.54
N SER A 237 -6.31 -6.01 9.60
CA SER A 237 -5.75 -5.16 8.54
C SER A 237 -4.45 -5.75 8.00
N LEU A 238 -4.35 -7.07 7.94
CA LEU A 238 -3.17 -7.75 7.41
C LEU A 238 -3.05 -7.51 5.91
N VAL A 239 -1.85 -7.18 5.47
CA VAL A 239 -1.52 -6.96 4.07
C VAL A 239 -0.28 -7.79 3.73
N THR A 240 -0.29 -8.43 2.58
CA THR A 240 0.90 -9.12 2.05
C THR A 240 1.34 -8.46 0.76
N LEU A 241 2.62 -8.18 0.66
CA LEU A 241 3.28 -7.69 -0.53
C LEU A 241 3.89 -8.88 -1.26
N SER A 242 3.34 -9.22 -2.42
CA SER A 242 3.85 -10.33 -3.24
C SER A 242 4.85 -9.82 -4.26
N MET A 243 6.07 -10.33 -4.16
CA MET A 243 7.20 -10.01 -5.03
C MET A 243 7.82 -11.30 -5.59
N LYS A 244 8.65 -11.19 -6.64
CA LYS A 244 9.32 -12.36 -7.25
C LYS A 244 10.23 -13.14 -6.28
N ASN A 245 10.74 -12.47 -5.25
CA ASN A 245 11.65 -13.04 -4.25
C ASN A 245 10.93 -13.50 -2.97
N GLY A 246 9.59 -13.45 -2.92
CA GLY A 246 8.78 -13.91 -1.80
C GLY A 246 7.69 -12.94 -1.38
N ASP A 247 6.92 -13.37 -0.40
CA ASP A 247 5.83 -12.62 0.20
C ASP A 247 6.29 -11.99 1.52
N TYR A 248 5.92 -10.73 1.71
CA TYR A 248 6.23 -9.94 2.91
C TYR A 248 4.93 -9.56 3.60
N ASN A 249 4.84 -9.80 4.89
CA ASN A 249 3.68 -9.43 5.69
C ASN A 249 3.83 -8.02 6.23
N GLY A 250 2.73 -7.28 6.21
CA GLY A 250 2.67 -5.92 6.70
C GLY A 250 1.27 -5.58 7.20
N THR A 251 1.07 -4.31 7.51
CA THR A 251 -0.20 -3.80 8.03
C THR A 251 -0.66 -2.58 7.23
N LEU A 252 -1.95 -2.49 6.98
CA LEU A 252 -2.57 -1.30 6.41
C LEU A 252 -2.55 -0.19 7.46
N THR A 253 -1.87 0.92 7.16
CA THR A 253 -1.66 2.02 8.10
C THR A 253 -2.48 3.25 7.78
N PHE A 254 -2.86 3.42 6.53
CA PHE A 254 -3.55 4.63 6.09
C PHE A 254 -4.42 4.36 4.87
N ILE A 255 -5.62 4.94 4.87
CA ILE A 255 -6.50 5.08 3.70
C ILE A 255 -6.91 6.54 3.65
N ASP A 256 -6.72 7.19 2.51
CA ASP A 256 -7.07 8.58 2.31
C ASP A 256 -8.60 8.77 2.32
N ASN A 257 -9.05 9.95 2.71
CA ASN A 257 -10.47 10.33 2.68
C ASN A 257 -10.86 11.05 1.38
N VAL A 258 -9.87 11.35 0.53
CA VAL A 258 -10.05 12.09 -0.72
C VAL A 258 -9.81 11.17 -1.90
N VAL A 259 -10.71 11.21 -2.87
CA VAL A 259 -10.55 10.54 -4.16
C VAL A 259 -9.64 11.41 -5.02
N ASP A 260 -8.61 10.82 -5.61
CA ASP A 260 -7.76 11.49 -6.58
C ASP A 260 -8.52 11.66 -7.90
N ASP A 261 -8.72 12.91 -8.32
CA ASP A 261 -9.53 13.26 -9.50
C ASP A 261 -8.93 12.73 -10.82
N GLY A 262 -7.63 12.53 -10.87
CA GLY A 262 -6.93 12.04 -12.07
C GLY A 262 -7.04 10.53 -12.27
N SER A 263 -7.06 9.77 -11.18
CA SER A 263 -7.08 8.30 -11.20
C SER A 263 -8.43 7.69 -10.79
N GLY A 264 -9.32 8.45 -10.16
CA GLY A 264 -10.57 7.95 -9.59
C GLY A 264 -10.35 6.94 -8.46
N THR A 265 -9.20 7.00 -7.79
CA THR A 265 -8.84 6.08 -6.72
C THR A 265 -8.60 6.81 -5.40
N VAL A 266 -8.78 6.09 -4.30
CA VAL A 266 -8.37 6.52 -2.96
C VAL A 266 -7.01 5.93 -2.66
N ASN A 267 -6.06 6.79 -2.24
CA ASN A 267 -4.72 6.34 -1.90
C ASN A 267 -4.73 5.58 -0.57
N ALA A 268 -4.08 4.43 -0.54
CA ALA A 268 -3.84 3.66 0.67
C ALA A 268 -2.34 3.39 0.85
N LYS A 269 -1.91 3.27 2.11
CA LYS A 269 -0.54 2.90 2.47
C LYS A 269 -0.53 1.71 3.41
N ALA A 270 0.33 0.76 3.13
CA ALA A 270 0.66 -0.35 4.03
C ALA A 270 2.14 -0.28 4.42
N MET A 271 2.45 -0.61 5.66
CA MET A 271 3.78 -0.61 6.24
C MET A 271 4.32 -2.04 6.31
N PHE A 272 5.58 -2.20 5.95
CA PHE A 272 6.30 -3.46 5.97
C PHE A 272 7.64 -3.30 6.68
N GLU A 273 7.99 -4.23 7.54
CA GLU A 273 9.34 -4.30 8.09
C GLU A 273 10.33 -4.74 7.01
N ASN A 274 11.42 -4.02 6.88
CA ASN A 274 12.45 -4.24 5.86
C ASN A 274 13.85 -4.32 6.48
N ASN A 275 13.99 -5.15 7.51
CA ASN A 275 15.23 -5.27 8.29
C ASN A 275 16.43 -5.71 7.43
N SER A 276 16.18 -6.49 6.38
CA SER A 276 17.21 -6.95 5.43
C SER A 276 17.50 -5.93 4.31
N THR A 277 16.78 -4.82 4.26
CA THR A 277 16.88 -3.77 3.22
C THR A 277 16.73 -4.28 1.77
N GLN A 278 16.10 -5.46 1.60
CA GLN A 278 15.91 -6.09 0.28
C GLN A 278 14.84 -5.40 -0.53
N ILE A 279 13.83 -4.82 0.12
CA ILE A 279 12.77 -4.06 -0.55
C ILE A 279 13.29 -2.63 -0.74
N ARG A 280 13.40 -2.21 -2.01
CA ARG A 280 13.81 -0.85 -2.36
C ARG A 280 12.59 -0.01 -2.75
N PRO A 281 12.60 1.31 -2.52
CA PRO A 281 11.57 2.20 -3.05
C PRO A 281 11.53 2.17 -4.57
N GLY A 282 10.34 2.41 -5.15
CA GLY A 282 10.14 2.48 -6.59
C GLY A 282 9.76 1.15 -7.27
N ILE A 283 9.70 0.04 -6.55
CA ILE A 283 9.34 -1.27 -7.11
C ILE A 283 7.82 -1.40 -7.16
N PHE A 284 7.30 -1.86 -8.30
CA PHE A 284 5.90 -2.25 -8.44
C PHE A 284 5.70 -3.69 -7.98
N ALA A 285 4.66 -3.92 -7.19
CA ALA A 285 4.33 -5.23 -6.65
C ALA A 285 2.82 -5.35 -6.39
N SER A 286 2.34 -6.58 -6.27
CA SER A 286 0.95 -6.86 -5.92
C SER A 286 0.77 -6.79 -4.41
N VAL A 287 -0.24 -6.06 -3.98
CA VAL A 287 -0.63 -5.87 -2.58
C VAL A 287 -1.91 -6.64 -2.34
N ASN A 288 -1.87 -7.65 -1.50
CA ASN A 288 -3.02 -8.45 -1.12
C ASN A 288 -3.49 -8.03 0.28
N VAL A 289 -4.70 -7.50 0.36
CA VAL A 289 -5.34 -7.08 1.61
C VAL A 289 -6.23 -8.20 2.09
N TYR A 290 -5.99 -8.67 3.30
CA TYR A 290 -6.70 -9.76 3.96
C TYR A 290 -7.62 -9.22 5.07
N GLY A 291 -8.35 -10.13 5.70
CA GLY A 291 -9.15 -9.83 6.86
C GLY A 291 -10.62 -9.57 6.57
N PHE A 292 -11.02 -9.57 5.30
CA PHE A 292 -12.42 -9.56 4.91
C PHE A 292 -12.95 -10.98 4.77
N TYR A 293 -14.18 -11.20 5.23
CA TYR A 293 -14.87 -12.48 5.14
C TYR A 293 -16.26 -12.30 4.57
N GLN A 294 -16.62 -13.10 3.56
CA GLN A 294 -17.99 -13.21 3.08
C GLN A 294 -18.76 -14.09 4.06
N LYS A 295 -19.76 -13.52 4.74
CA LYS A 295 -20.66 -14.25 5.62
C LYS A 295 -21.59 -15.16 4.83
N ASN A 296 -21.82 -16.37 5.34
CA ASN A 296 -22.70 -17.36 4.72
C ASN A 296 -22.39 -17.59 3.22
N GLY A 297 -21.12 -17.52 2.86
CA GLY A 297 -20.63 -17.73 1.51
C GLY A 297 -20.28 -19.18 1.22
N PHE A 298 -19.93 -19.45 -0.03
CA PHE A 298 -19.46 -20.75 -0.48
C PHE A 298 -18.16 -20.57 -1.26
N GLN A 299 -17.19 -21.43 -1.03
CA GLN A 299 -15.99 -21.51 -1.85
C GLN A 299 -16.11 -22.73 -2.79
N ILE A 300 -16.06 -22.47 -4.08
CA ILE A 300 -16.13 -23.53 -5.08
C ILE A 300 -14.96 -23.45 -6.05
N PRO A 301 -14.47 -24.58 -6.58
CA PRO A 301 -13.45 -24.58 -7.63
C PRO A 301 -13.92 -23.84 -8.89
N GLN A 302 -13.03 -23.05 -9.49
CA GLN A 302 -13.36 -22.26 -10.68
C GLN A 302 -13.81 -23.13 -11.85
N VAL A 303 -13.35 -24.37 -11.93
CA VAL A 303 -13.74 -25.34 -12.97
C VAL A 303 -15.24 -25.64 -12.99
N ALA A 304 -15.94 -25.51 -11.85
CA ALA A 304 -17.38 -25.72 -11.74
C ALA A 304 -18.23 -24.56 -12.25
N ILE A 305 -17.63 -23.41 -12.49
CA ILE A 305 -18.32 -22.19 -12.89
C ILE A 305 -18.41 -22.13 -14.40
N LEU A 306 -19.62 -22.04 -14.88
CA LEU A 306 -19.95 -21.91 -16.30
C LEU A 306 -20.55 -20.53 -16.55
N GLN A 307 -20.37 -20.02 -17.77
CA GLN A 307 -20.89 -18.73 -18.20
C GLN A 307 -21.86 -18.91 -19.35
N ASP A 308 -23.02 -18.30 -19.27
CA ASP A 308 -23.89 -18.07 -20.41
C ASP A 308 -24.02 -16.57 -20.73
N LEU A 309 -24.92 -16.23 -21.64
CA LEU A 309 -25.15 -14.84 -22.06
C LEU A 309 -25.72 -13.95 -20.95
N ALA A 310 -26.36 -14.53 -19.95
CA ALA A 310 -27.07 -13.76 -18.92
C ALA A 310 -26.24 -13.65 -17.62
N SER A 311 -25.63 -14.74 -17.16
CA SER A 311 -24.96 -14.77 -15.86
C SER A 311 -24.07 -16.00 -15.69
N PRO A 312 -23.09 -15.96 -14.75
CA PRO A 312 -22.40 -17.17 -14.32
C PRO A 312 -23.38 -18.12 -13.61
N PHE A 313 -23.17 -19.41 -13.78
CA PHE A 313 -23.99 -20.44 -13.19
C PHE A 313 -23.16 -21.68 -12.84
N VAL A 314 -23.73 -22.54 -12.01
CA VAL A 314 -23.24 -23.91 -11.75
C VAL A 314 -24.31 -24.93 -12.04
N TYR A 315 -23.90 -26.16 -12.36
CA TYR A 315 -24.79 -27.28 -12.34
C TYR A 315 -24.77 -27.95 -10.97
N THR A 316 -25.96 -28.20 -10.45
CA THR A 316 -26.15 -28.95 -9.20
C THR A 316 -26.95 -30.23 -9.48
N LEU A 317 -26.78 -31.20 -8.60
CA LEU A 317 -27.55 -32.44 -8.63
C LEU A 317 -28.72 -32.34 -7.65
N LYS A 318 -29.94 -32.34 -8.16
CA LYS A 318 -31.17 -32.32 -7.35
C LYS A 318 -32.03 -33.54 -7.71
N ASP A 319 -32.30 -34.40 -6.75
CA ASP A 319 -33.07 -35.66 -6.94
C ASP A 319 -32.52 -36.53 -8.07
N GLY A 320 -31.18 -36.63 -8.20
CA GLY A 320 -30.52 -37.39 -9.26
C GLY A 320 -30.53 -36.72 -10.64
N LYS A 321 -31.06 -35.49 -10.76
CA LYS A 321 -31.15 -34.73 -12.02
C LYS A 321 -30.28 -33.49 -12.00
N VAL A 322 -29.77 -33.14 -13.18
CA VAL A 322 -28.99 -31.88 -13.36
C VAL A 322 -29.92 -30.68 -13.29
N ALA A 323 -29.62 -29.76 -12.37
CA ALA A 323 -30.27 -28.46 -12.27
C ALA A 323 -29.24 -27.35 -12.56
N LYS A 324 -29.69 -26.24 -13.23
CA LYS A 324 -28.89 -25.06 -13.51
C LYS A 324 -29.19 -23.99 -12.47
N ASN A 325 -28.21 -23.54 -11.73
CA ASN A 325 -28.35 -22.53 -10.70
C ASN A 325 -27.50 -21.29 -11.04
N PRO A 326 -28.12 -20.13 -11.36
CA PRO A 326 -27.41 -18.87 -11.49
C PRO A 326 -26.78 -18.51 -10.15
N ILE A 327 -25.52 -18.04 -10.19
CA ILE A 327 -24.76 -17.72 -9.00
C ILE A 327 -24.31 -16.26 -9.02
N LYS A 328 -24.05 -15.70 -7.81
CA LYS A 328 -23.44 -14.39 -7.66
C LYS A 328 -22.02 -14.55 -7.12
N ILE A 329 -21.03 -14.30 -7.98
CA ILE A 329 -19.62 -14.35 -7.63
C ILE A 329 -19.26 -13.05 -6.89
N VAL A 330 -18.56 -13.18 -5.78
CA VAL A 330 -18.05 -12.08 -4.94
C VAL A 330 -16.58 -11.81 -5.27
N SER A 331 -15.80 -12.87 -5.36
CA SER A 331 -14.38 -12.85 -5.69
C SER A 331 -14.00 -14.15 -6.36
N GLN A 332 -12.99 -14.12 -7.20
CA GLN A 332 -12.44 -15.33 -7.83
C GLN A 332 -10.93 -15.20 -8.02
N ASP A 333 -10.25 -16.31 -7.92
CA ASP A 333 -8.86 -16.48 -8.26
C ASP A 333 -8.66 -17.55 -9.34
N SER A 334 -7.42 -17.92 -9.63
CA SER A 334 -7.12 -18.94 -10.66
C SER A 334 -7.60 -20.36 -10.31
N THR A 335 -7.97 -20.64 -9.06
CA THR A 335 -8.30 -21.98 -8.54
C THR A 335 -9.72 -22.08 -8.02
N SER A 336 -10.24 -21.01 -7.40
CA SER A 336 -11.52 -21.00 -6.71
C SER A 336 -12.29 -19.69 -6.89
N ALA A 337 -13.58 -19.73 -6.56
CA ALA A 337 -14.40 -18.54 -6.47
C ALA A 337 -15.24 -18.54 -5.19
N VAL A 338 -15.46 -17.36 -4.65
CA VAL A 338 -16.36 -17.11 -3.52
C VAL A 338 -17.71 -16.68 -4.04
N ILE A 339 -18.76 -17.39 -3.63
CA ILE A 339 -20.15 -17.16 -4.04
C ILE A 339 -20.96 -16.71 -2.85
N SER A 340 -21.81 -15.71 -3.05
CA SER A 340 -22.72 -15.20 -2.02
C SER A 340 -24.14 -15.76 -2.11
N SER A 341 -24.57 -16.26 -3.28
CA SER A 341 -25.94 -16.77 -3.48
C SER A 341 -26.04 -17.63 -4.72
N GLY A 342 -27.12 -18.40 -4.81
CA GLY A 342 -27.44 -19.27 -5.94
C GLY A 342 -27.32 -20.77 -5.65
N ILE A 343 -26.74 -21.14 -4.52
CA ILE A 343 -26.64 -22.52 -4.02
C ILE A 343 -26.98 -22.55 -2.51
N ASN A 344 -27.32 -23.74 -2.00
CA ASN A 344 -27.62 -23.95 -0.59
C ASN A 344 -26.57 -24.85 0.06
N ASP A 345 -26.55 -24.83 1.38
CA ASP A 345 -25.67 -25.73 2.13
C ASP A 345 -26.04 -27.17 1.87
N GLY A 346 -25.02 -27.99 1.53
CA GLY A 346 -25.22 -29.41 1.20
C GLY A 346 -25.52 -29.69 -0.29
N ASP A 347 -25.75 -28.68 -1.13
CA ASP A 347 -25.95 -28.89 -2.57
C ASP A 347 -24.74 -29.61 -3.19
N LEU A 348 -25.00 -30.57 -4.08
CA LEU A 348 -23.97 -31.29 -4.82
C LEU A 348 -23.68 -30.55 -6.13
N ILE A 349 -22.52 -29.95 -6.24
CA ILE A 349 -22.05 -29.18 -7.41
C ILE A 349 -21.33 -30.13 -8.37
N ILE A 350 -21.72 -30.14 -9.65
CA ILE A 350 -21.09 -30.94 -10.68
C ILE A 350 -19.79 -30.28 -11.12
N MET A 351 -18.71 -31.09 -11.22
CA MET A 351 -17.35 -30.62 -11.47
C MET A 351 -16.82 -30.94 -12.84
N ASP A 352 -17.50 -31.83 -13.59
CA ASP A 352 -17.04 -32.33 -14.89
C ASP A 352 -18.17 -32.64 -15.87
N ASN A 353 -17.81 -33.14 -17.07
CA ASN A 353 -18.74 -33.62 -18.11
C ASN A 353 -19.77 -32.60 -18.62
N PHE A 354 -19.58 -31.32 -18.45
CA PHE A 354 -20.53 -30.23 -18.76
C PHE A 354 -21.06 -30.25 -20.21
N LYS A 355 -20.25 -30.71 -21.17
CA LYS A 355 -20.66 -30.82 -22.60
C LYS A 355 -21.54 -32.01 -22.91
N LYS A 356 -21.66 -32.98 -21.98
CA LYS A 356 -22.34 -34.23 -22.18
C LYS A 356 -23.63 -34.36 -21.37
N ILE A 357 -23.90 -33.41 -20.50
CA ILE A 357 -25.08 -33.39 -19.63
C ILE A 357 -26.03 -32.27 -20.05
N ASN A 358 -27.32 -32.51 -19.88
CA ASN A 358 -28.38 -31.57 -20.14
C ASN A 358 -29.22 -31.33 -18.88
N ILE A 359 -29.82 -30.14 -18.77
CA ILE A 359 -30.71 -29.78 -17.65
C ILE A 359 -31.86 -30.82 -17.60
N GLY A 360 -32.14 -31.37 -16.41
CA GLY A 360 -33.15 -32.39 -16.17
C GLY A 360 -32.70 -33.83 -16.46
N GLN A 361 -31.50 -34.05 -16.99
CA GLN A 361 -30.96 -35.37 -17.24
C GLN A 361 -30.59 -36.07 -15.92
N LEU A 362 -30.92 -37.40 -15.85
CA LEU A 362 -30.46 -38.26 -14.76
C LEU A 362 -28.95 -38.52 -14.88
N VAL A 363 -28.23 -38.31 -13.81
CA VAL A 363 -26.79 -38.55 -13.70
C VAL A 363 -26.47 -39.28 -12.39
N GLN A 364 -25.35 -39.99 -12.36
CA GLN A 364 -24.88 -40.71 -11.17
C GLN A 364 -23.73 -39.96 -10.56
N ALA A 365 -23.90 -39.53 -9.29
CA ALA A 365 -22.83 -38.85 -8.55
C ALA A 365 -21.69 -39.82 -8.21
N ILE A 366 -20.47 -39.37 -8.49
CA ILE A 366 -19.24 -39.97 -7.99
C ILE A 366 -18.61 -38.89 -7.08
N ASN A 367 -18.45 -39.21 -5.81
CA ASN A 367 -17.78 -38.29 -4.89
C ASN A 367 -16.32 -38.12 -5.29
N ASP A 368 -15.85 -36.87 -5.37
CA ASP A 368 -14.43 -36.58 -5.55
C ASP A 368 -13.67 -36.91 -4.26
N ALA A 369 -13.06 -38.11 -4.20
CA ALA A 369 -12.25 -38.56 -3.08
C ALA A 369 -10.89 -37.80 -2.98
N LYS A 370 -10.61 -36.80 -3.84
CA LYS A 370 -9.35 -36.06 -3.93
C LYS A 370 -9.41 -34.61 -3.41
N GLY A 371 -10.54 -34.15 -2.91
CA GLY A 371 -10.76 -32.74 -2.53
C GLY A 371 -10.43 -32.37 -1.08
N SER A 372 -9.48 -33.04 -0.40
CA SER A 372 -8.98 -32.59 0.91
C SER A 372 -7.49 -32.90 1.09
N LYS A 373 -6.65 -32.02 0.54
CA LYS A 373 -5.29 -31.80 1.05
C LYS A 373 -4.94 -30.33 0.94
#